data_1e6267b74572eee3cca455f9b52f803b
#
_entry.id   1e6267b74572eee3cca455f9b52f803b
#
_cell.length_a   1.000
_cell.length_b   1.000
_cell.length_c   1.000
_cell.angle_alpha   90.00
_cell.angle_beta   90.00
_cell.angle_gamma   90.00
#
_symmetry.space_group_name_H-M   'P 1'
#
loop_
_entity.id
_entity.type
_entity.pdbx_description
1 polymer ?
#
loop_
_entity_poly.entity_id
_entity_poly.type
_entity_poly.pdbx_seq_one_letter_code
_entity_poly.pdbx_strand_id
1 'polypeptide(L)'
;KVIQASGLLKDGFSFQTGAGGATLAAAKYLKDIMLKDNIKGSFGLGGITGYMVDMLNAGCFQKLLDVQCFDLKAVESIRTNPNHAEVSAMHYASPNAKSAAVDSLDVVLLGATEVDLNFNVNVHTDSNGSIMGGSGGHSDTSAGAKLAMIIAPLSRARLPIVTDKVQCISTPGKTVDVLVTQR
;
A
#
# COMPACT_ATOMS: atom_id res chain seq x y z
N LYS A 1 -2.68 -13.25 -7.65
CA LYS A 1 -3.98 -13.84 -8.05
C LYS A 1 -5.13 -12.85 -7.87
N VAL A 2 -5.38 -12.26 -6.66
CA VAL A 2 -6.51 -11.33 -6.44
C VAL A 2 -6.43 -10.13 -7.38
N ILE A 3 -5.27 -9.42 -7.45
CA ILE A 3 -5.06 -8.28 -8.34
C ILE A 3 -5.27 -8.66 -9.82
N GLN A 4 -4.82 -9.84 -10.24
CA GLN A 4 -5.06 -10.33 -11.61
C GLN A 4 -6.55 -10.62 -11.86
N ALA A 5 -7.22 -11.25 -10.89
CA ALA A 5 -8.65 -11.56 -11.00
C ALA A 5 -9.55 -10.33 -10.99
N SER A 6 -9.11 -9.21 -10.37
CA SER A 6 -9.86 -7.95 -10.37
C SER A 6 -9.95 -7.27 -11.75
N GLY A 7 -9.09 -7.65 -12.70
CA GLY A 7 -9.00 -7.00 -14.00
C GLY A 7 -8.33 -5.62 -13.99
N LEU A 8 -7.80 -5.17 -12.84
CA LEU A 8 -7.12 -3.88 -12.71
C LEU A 8 -5.66 -3.92 -13.21
N LEU A 9 -5.04 -5.11 -13.24
CA LEU A 9 -3.65 -5.27 -13.67
C LEU A 9 -3.53 -5.24 -15.20
N LYS A 10 -3.39 -4.06 -15.75
CA LYS A 10 -3.28 -3.77 -17.18
C LYS A 10 -2.44 -2.51 -17.40
N ASP A 11 -2.16 -2.16 -18.63
CA ASP A 11 -1.47 -0.91 -18.96
C ASP A 11 -2.19 0.30 -18.34
N GLY A 12 -1.39 1.21 -17.78
CA GLY A 12 -1.89 2.35 -17.02
C GLY A 12 -2.20 2.06 -15.54
N PHE A 13 -2.03 0.81 -15.07
CA PHE A 13 -2.20 0.40 -13.67
C PHE A 13 -1.46 1.31 -12.69
N SER A 14 -2.11 1.69 -11.61
CA SER A 14 -1.51 2.44 -10.52
C SER A 14 -1.52 1.64 -9.22
N PHE A 15 -0.47 1.81 -8.43
CA PHE A 15 -0.20 0.90 -7.32
C PHE A 15 0.44 1.58 -6.12
N GLN A 16 0.01 1.15 -4.93
CA GLN A 16 0.68 1.50 -3.69
C GLN A 16 0.92 0.25 -2.85
N THR A 17 2.05 0.21 -2.17
CA THR A 17 2.35 -0.83 -1.18
C THR A 17 2.86 -0.23 0.12
N GLY A 18 2.47 -0.81 1.23
CA GLY A 18 3.08 -0.52 2.52
C GLY A 18 4.51 -1.07 2.63
N ALA A 19 5.28 -0.60 3.61
CA ALA A 19 6.66 -1.02 3.85
C ALA A 19 6.80 -2.34 4.63
N GLY A 20 5.70 -3.01 4.97
CA GLY A 20 5.73 -4.29 5.69
C GLY A 20 6.26 -5.45 4.85
N GLY A 21 6.90 -6.44 5.49
CA GLY A 21 7.51 -7.57 4.77
C GLY A 21 6.55 -8.34 3.87
N ALA A 22 5.29 -8.54 4.30
CA ALA A 22 4.29 -9.25 3.50
C ALA A 22 3.85 -8.45 2.26
N THR A 23 3.64 -7.14 2.41
CA THR A 23 3.26 -6.25 1.31
C THR A 23 4.40 -6.08 0.31
N LEU A 24 5.65 -5.98 0.77
CA LEU A 24 6.83 -5.94 -0.10
C LEU A 24 7.04 -7.26 -0.85
N ALA A 25 6.80 -8.40 -0.21
CA ALA A 25 6.85 -9.69 -0.89
C ALA A 25 5.79 -9.79 -2.00
N ALA A 26 4.57 -9.33 -1.73
CA ALA A 26 3.52 -9.26 -2.76
C ALA A 26 3.90 -8.34 -3.93
N ALA A 27 4.53 -7.18 -3.64
CA ALA A 27 5.03 -6.27 -4.66
C ALA A 27 6.12 -6.92 -5.54
N LYS A 28 6.97 -7.79 -4.96
CA LYS A 28 7.96 -8.55 -5.73
C LYS A 28 7.29 -9.43 -6.78
N TYR A 29 6.29 -10.21 -6.38
CA TYR A 29 5.55 -11.05 -7.34
C TYR A 29 4.81 -10.22 -8.38
N LEU A 30 4.29 -9.04 -8.00
CA LEU A 30 3.65 -8.12 -8.93
C LEU A 30 4.64 -7.62 -9.98
N LYS A 31 5.86 -7.23 -9.58
CA LYS A 31 6.94 -6.84 -10.50
C LYS A 31 7.21 -7.93 -11.53
N ASP A 32 7.37 -9.18 -11.07
CA ASP A 32 7.68 -10.31 -11.95
C ASP A 32 6.55 -10.53 -12.99
N ILE A 33 5.29 -10.40 -12.57
CA ILE A 33 4.14 -10.50 -13.47
C ILE A 33 4.12 -9.34 -14.47
N MET A 34 4.30 -8.09 -14.00
CA MET A 34 4.31 -6.91 -14.87
C MET A 34 5.40 -7.01 -15.95
N LEU A 35 6.59 -7.45 -15.58
CA LEU A 35 7.70 -7.65 -16.53
C LEU A 35 7.40 -8.78 -17.51
N LYS A 36 6.90 -9.94 -17.03
CA LYS A 36 6.56 -11.08 -17.86
C LYS A 36 5.47 -10.76 -18.88
N ASP A 37 4.43 -10.07 -18.45
CA ASP A 37 3.25 -9.80 -19.27
C ASP A 37 3.36 -8.43 -19.99
N ASN A 38 4.55 -7.76 -19.88
CA ASN A 38 4.86 -6.44 -20.46
C ASN A 38 3.84 -5.35 -20.08
N ILE A 39 3.33 -5.40 -18.85
CA ILE A 39 2.39 -4.40 -18.32
C ILE A 39 3.17 -3.19 -17.81
N LYS A 40 2.78 -1.99 -18.26
CA LYS A 40 3.37 -0.73 -17.84
C LYS A 40 2.35 0.08 -17.06
N GLY A 41 2.59 0.21 -15.75
CA GLY A 41 1.78 1.03 -14.86
C GLY A 41 2.01 2.53 -15.08
N SER A 42 1.02 3.33 -14.70
CA SER A 42 1.09 4.79 -14.75
C SER A 42 1.96 5.34 -13.62
N PHE A 43 1.63 5.04 -12.38
CA PHE A 43 2.41 5.53 -11.23
C PHE A 43 2.40 4.56 -10.03
N GLY A 44 3.49 4.60 -9.27
CA GLY A 44 3.55 4.11 -7.91
C GLY A 44 3.32 5.26 -6.93
N LEU A 45 2.62 5.04 -5.83
CA LEU A 45 2.17 6.08 -4.89
C LEU A 45 2.56 5.75 -3.45
N GLY A 46 2.72 6.77 -2.63
CA GLY A 46 2.77 6.68 -1.17
C GLY A 46 4.16 6.83 -0.59
N GLY A 47 4.45 6.16 0.49
CA GLY A 47 5.81 6.05 1.04
C GLY A 47 6.63 5.11 0.17
N ILE A 48 7.72 5.63 -0.40
CA ILE A 48 8.51 4.91 -1.39
C ILE A 48 9.69 4.20 -0.73
N THR A 49 9.80 2.92 -1.02
CA THR A 49 10.96 2.08 -0.67
C THR A 49 11.87 1.90 -1.88
N GLY A 50 13.12 1.52 -1.63
CA GLY A 50 14.07 1.14 -2.69
C GLY A 50 13.53 0.04 -3.61
N TYR A 51 12.59 -0.76 -3.13
CA TYR A 51 11.92 -1.76 -3.93
C TYR A 51 11.02 -1.14 -5.03
N MET A 52 10.25 -0.10 -4.68
CA MET A 52 9.47 0.66 -5.66
C MET A 52 10.37 1.40 -6.65
N VAL A 53 11.53 1.88 -6.20
CA VAL A 53 12.57 2.44 -7.08
C VAL A 53 13.06 1.39 -8.08
N ASP A 54 13.26 0.13 -7.64
CA ASP A 54 13.64 -0.97 -8.55
C ASP A 54 12.53 -1.30 -9.57
N MET A 55 11.27 -1.14 -9.21
CA MET A 55 10.17 -1.29 -10.15
C MET A 55 10.13 -0.15 -11.18
N LEU A 56 10.36 1.09 -10.74
CA LEU A 56 10.49 2.23 -11.65
C LEU A 56 11.63 2.03 -12.65
N ASN A 57 12.83 1.70 -12.15
CA ASN A 57 14.03 1.49 -12.98
C ASN A 57 13.88 0.29 -13.95
N ALA A 58 13.07 -0.69 -13.58
CA ALA A 58 12.72 -1.83 -14.44
C ALA A 58 11.62 -1.51 -15.48
N GLY A 59 11.07 -0.28 -15.47
CA GLY A 59 10.04 0.15 -16.40
C GLY A 59 8.63 -0.35 -16.06
N CYS A 60 8.41 -0.82 -14.83
CA CYS A 60 7.08 -1.24 -14.37
C CYS A 60 6.13 -0.03 -14.20
N PHE A 61 6.64 1.14 -13.84
CA PHE A 61 5.88 2.37 -13.69
C PHE A 61 6.53 3.51 -14.47
N GLN A 62 5.70 4.46 -14.93
CA GLN A 62 6.17 5.67 -15.57
C GLN A 62 6.70 6.69 -14.56
N LYS A 63 6.11 6.73 -13.36
CA LYS A 63 6.45 7.67 -12.28
C LYS A 63 6.32 7.03 -10.90
N LEU A 64 7.03 7.61 -9.93
CA LEU A 64 6.74 7.46 -8.50
C LEU A 64 6.30 8.81 -7.94
N LEU A 65 5.23 8.80 -7.14
CA LEU A 65 4.70 9.94 -6.42
C LEU A 65 4.93 9.69 -4.92
N ASP A 66 5.94 10.33 -4.37
CA ASP A 66 6.51 10.05 -3.06
C ASP A 66 6.07 11.08 -2.02
N VAL A 67 5.35 10.64 -1.00
CA VAL A 67 5.00 11.46 0.16
C VAL A 67 6.04 11.34 1.26
N GLN A 68 6.82 10.27 1.27
CA GLN A 68 7.87 10.01 2.25
C GLN A 68 8.83 8.92 1.76
N CYS A 69 10.11 9.25 1.62
CA CYS A 69 11.15 8.24 1.38
C CYS A 69 11.34 7.35 2.61
N PHE A 70 11.22 6.03 2.47
CA PHE A 70 11.38 5.08 3.57
C PHE A 70 12.79 4.51 3.71
N ASP A 71 13.67 4.72 2.73
CA ASP A 71 15.05 4.28 2.78
C ASP A 71 15.98 5.18 1.95
N LEU A 72 17.29 4.99 2.11
CA LEU A 72 18.30 5.80 1.43
C LEU A 72 18.27 5.66 -0.09
N LYS A 73 17.81 4.53 -0.62
CA LYS A 73 17.67 4.32 -2.06
C LYS A 73 16.54 5.15 -2.64
N ALA A 74 15.44 5.31 -1.91
CA ALA A 74 14.35 6.21 -2.29
C ALA A 74 14.83 7.67 -2.25
N VAL A 75 15.57 8.08 -1.21
CA VAL A 75 16.18 9.43 -1.10
C VAL A 75 17.12 9.72 -2.27
N GLU A 76 17.97 8.79 -2.64
CA GLU A 76 18.87 8.97 -3.79
C GLU A 76 18.08 9.03 -5.11
N SER A 77 17.07 8.21 -5.25
CA SER A 77 16.24 8.18 -6.44
C SER A 77 15.47 9.49 -6.63
N ILE A 78 14.83 10.03 -5.60
CA ILE A 78 14.07 11.30 -5.71
C ILE A 78 15.00 12.48 -6.05
N ARG A 79 16.26 12.41 -5.62
CA ARG A 79 17.27 13.42 -5.92
C ARG A 79 17.74 13.38 -7.39
N THR A 80 17.76 12.21 -8.02
CA THR A 80 18.47 12.01 -9.30
C THR A 80 17.56 11.56 -10.45
N ASN A 81 16.40 10.98 -10.16
CA ASN A 81 15.49 10.45 -11.19
C ASN A 81 14.32 11.40 -11.44
N PRO A 82 14.20 12.00 -12.64
CA PRO A 82 13.11 12.93 -12.96
C PRO A 82 11.71 12.28 -12.94
N ASN A 83 11.65 10.96 -12.95
CA ASN A 83 10.38 10.21 -12.85
C ASN A 83 10.03 9.85 -11.40
N HIS A 84 10.78 10.31 -10.42
CA HIS A 84 10.49 10.16 -9.00
C HIS A 84 10.25 11.56 -8.41
N ALA A 85 8.99 11.88 -8.13
CA ALA A 85 8.55 13.21 -7.73
C ALA A 85 7.99 13.21 -6.29
N GLU A 86 8.34 14.24 -5.53
CA GLU A 86 7.71 14.52 -4.24
C GLU A 86 6.25 14.99 -4.44
N VAL A 87 5.37 14.55 -3.55
CA VAL A 87 3.99 15.05 -3.45
C VAL A 87 3.65 15.44 -2.02
N SER A 88 2.92 16.51 -1.85
CA SER A 88 2.42 16.89 -0.52
C SER A 88 1.38 15.87 -0.01
N ALA A 89 1.22 15.78 1.30
CA ALA A 89 0.18 14.93 1.91
C ALA A 89 -1.22 15.28 1.37
N MET A 90 -1.47 16.54 1.06
CA MET A 90 -2.73 16.99 0.45
C MET A 90 -2.95 16.35 -0.93
N HIS A 91 -1.97 16.45 -1.82
CA HIS A 91 -2.07 15.87 -3.17
C HIS A 91 -1.93 14.34 -3.16
N TYR A 92 -1.32 13.78 -2.15
CA TYR A 92 -1.22 12.33 -1.98
C TYR A 92 -2.60 11.70 -1.79
N ALA A 93 -3.31 12.02 -0.72
CA ALA A 93 -4.48 11.26 -0.32
C ALA A 93 -5.51 12.06 0.52
N SER A 94 -5.44 13.40 0.55
CA SER A 94 -6.40 14.17 1.35
C SER A 94 -7.82 14.07 0.77
N PRO A 95 -8.83 13.71 1.56
CA PRO A 95 -10.21 13.67 1.11
C PRO A 95 -10.79 15.07 0.80
N ASN A 96 -10.10 16.13 1.22
CA ASN A 96 -10.49 17.52 0.97
C ASN A 96 -9.80 18.12 -0.27
N ALA A 97 -8.83 17.43 -0.86
CA ALA A 97 -8.15 17.89 -2.06
C ALA A 97 -8.94 17.48 -3.30
N LYS A 98 -9.07 18.41 -4.24
CA LYS A 98 -9.54 18.06 -5.58
C LYS A 98 -8.40 17.39 -6.35
N SER A 99 -8.67 16.23 -6.95
CA SER A 99 -7.70 15.49 -7.76
C SER A 99 -6.48 15.02 -6.96
N ALA A 100 -6.68 14.53 -5.74
CA ALA A 100 -5.62 13.82 -5.03
C ALA A 100 -5.20 12.58 -5.84
N ALA A 101 -3.92 12.20 -5.76
CA ALA A 101 -3.40 11.06 -6.51
C ALA A 101 -4.15 9.75 -6.20
N VAL A 102 -4.63 9.61 -4.97
CA VAL A 102 -5.43 8.48 -4.53
C VAL A 102 -6.73 8.30 -5.31
N ASP A 103 -7.33 9.38 -5.84
CA ASP A 103 -8.55 9.30 -6.65
C ASP A 103 -8.35 8.49 -7.95
N SER A 104 -7.10 8.32 -8.37
CA SER A 104 -6.71 7.53 -9.55
C SER A 104 -5.96 6.25 -9.18
N LEU A 105 -5.93 5.87 -7.89
CA LEU A 105 -5.23 4.69 -7.43
C LEU A 105 -6.04 3.43 -7.68
N ASP A 106 -5.48 2.49 -8.45
CA ASP A 106 -6.16 1.23 -8.74
C ASP A 106 -6.08 0.25 -7.57
N VAL A 107 -4.89 0.00 -7.04
CA VAL A 107 -4.69 -0.99 -5.97
C VAL A 107 -3.78 -0.47 -4.89
N VAL A 108 -4.20 -0.64 -3.64
CA VAL A 108 -3.35 -0.44 -2.46
C VAL A 108 -3.18 -1.73 -1.67
N LEU A 109 -1.93 -2.05 -1.31
CA LEU A 109 -1.60 -3.13 -0.38
C LEU A 109 -1.20 -2.53 0.96
N LEU A 110 -1.93 -2.87 2.00
CA LEU A 110 -1.77 -2.35 3.34
C LEU A 110 -1.49 -3.49 4.32
N GLY A 111 -0.72 -3.20 5.36
CA GLY A 111 -0.51 -4.13 6.47
C GLY A 111 -1.51 -3.94 7.58
N ALA A 112 -1.46 -4.81 8.58
CA ALA A 112 -2.24 -4.69 9.81
C ALA A 112 -1.47 -5.23 11.02
N THR A 113 -1.73 -4.65 12.19
CA THR A 113 -1.39 -5.25 13.48
C THR A 113 -2.56 -6.05 14.02
N GLU A 114 -3.80 -5.62 13.72
CA GLU A 114 -5.03 -6.35 13.99
C GLU A 114 -6.07 -6.08 12.89
N VAL A 115 -6.95 -7.05 12.65
CA VAL A 115 -8.15 -6.93 11.83
C VAL A 115 -9.30 -7.60 12.55
N ASP A 116 -10.45 -6.92 12.69
CA ASP A 116 -11.62 -7.50 13.33
C ASP A 116 -12.63 -8.10 12.34
N LEU A 117 -13.69 -8.72 12.87
CA LEU A 117 -14.73 -9.38 12.09
C LEU A 117 -15.55 -8.40 11.23
N ASN A 118 -15.47 -7.10 11.50
CA ASN A 118 -16.07 -6.05 10.68
C ASN A 118 -15.07 -5.43 9.69
N PHE A 119 -13.91 -6.06 9.51
CA PHE A 119 -12.81 -5.60 8.67
C PHE A 119 -12.17 -4.28 9.14
N ASN A 120 -12.48 -3.78 10.35
CA ASN A 120 -11.74 -2.67 10.90
C ASN A 120 -10.27 -3.07 11.11
N VAL A 121 -9.37 -2.15 10.77
CA VAL A 121 -7.92 -2.41 10.80
C VAL A 121 -7.26 -1.52 11.84
N ASN A 122 -6.39 -2.11 12.63
CA ASN A 122 -5.48 -1.42 13.52
C ASN A 122 -4.05 -1.47 12.96
N VAL A 123 -3.38 -0.32 12.94
CA VAL A 123 -1.96 -0.16 12.65
C VAL A 123 -1.26 0.76 13.64
N HIS A 124 -2.00 1.31 14.62
CA HIS A 124 -1.45 2.20 15.64
C HIS A 124 -0.88 1.46 16.82
N THR A 125 -1.54 0.38 17.25
CA THR A 125 -1.13 -0.39 18.43
C THR A 125 -0.92 -1.85 18.09
N ASP A 126 -0.24 -2.57 18.96
CA ASP A 126 -0.30 -4.02 19.03
C ASP A 126 -1.54 -4.49 19.83
N SER A 127 -1.72 -5.81 19.94
CA SER A 127 -2.84 -6.42 20.67
C SER A 127 -2.80 -6.20 22.19
N ASN A 128 -1.69 -5.70 22.73
CA ASN A 128 -1.56 -5.31 24.13
C ASN A 128 -1.83 -3.81 24.35
N GLY A 129 -2.16 -3.06 23.29
CA GLY A 129 -2.38 -1.62 23.34
C GLY A 129 -1.11 -0.77 23.29
N SER A 130 0.08 -1.38 23.10
CA SER A 130 1.33 -0.62 22.96
C SER A 130 1.37 0.10 21.62
N ILE A 131 1.76 1.37 21.62
CA ILE A 131 1.84 2.17 20.40
C ILE A 131 2.97 1.64 19.51
N MET A 132 2.62 1.30 18.26
CA MET A 132 3.54 0.82 17.23
C MET A 132 3.96 1.92 16.27
N GLY A 133 3.11 2.91 16.01
CA GLY A 133 3.39 4.01 15.09
C GLY A 133 2.14 4.76 14.67
N GLY A 134 2.30 5.66 13.70
CA GLY A 134 1.20 6.36 13.04
C GLY A 134 0.71 5.59 11.82
N SER A 135 -0.54 5.83 11.43
CA SER A 135 -1.14 5.19 10.25
C SER A 135 -0.72 5.81 8.92
N GLY A 136 -0.19 7.03 8.93
CA GLY A 136 0.05 7.77 7.70
C GLY A 136 -1.24 7.86 6.86
N GLY A 137 -1.14 7.61 5.56
CA GLY A 137 -2.27 7.61 4.63
C GLY A 137 -3.04 6.29 4.56
N HIS A 138 -2.92 5.39 5.53
CA HIS A 138 -3.53 4.06 5.48
C HIS A 138 -5.05 4.11 5.26
N SER A 139 -5.77 4.91 6.04
CA SER A 139 -7.24 5.05 5.91
C SER A 139 -7.64 5.78 4.64
N ASP A 140 -6.90 6.83 4.27
CA ASP A 140 -7.23 7.65 3.11
C ASP A 140 -7.03 6.87 1.80
N THR A 141 -5.94 6.10 1.72
CA THR A 141 -5.67 5.26 0.55
C THR A 141 -6.57 4.03 0.48
N SER A 142 -6.96 3.48 1.63
CA SER A 142 -8.00 2.43 1.68
C SER A 142 -9.34 2.94 1.15
N ALA A 143 -9.71 4.17 1.50
CA ALA A 143 -10.97 4.77 1.08
C ALA A 143 -10.98 5.22 -0.40
N GLY A 144 -9.84 5.64 -0.93
CA GLY A 144 -9.76 6.23 -2.27
C GLY A 144 -9.36 5.24 -3.38
N ALA A 145 -8.64 4.14 -3.06
CA ALA A 145 -8.25 3.15 -4.05
C ALA A 145 -9.46 2.36 -4.58
N LYS A 146 -9.39 1.91 -5.84
CA LYS A 146 -10.42 1.03 -6.42
C LYS A 146 -10.44 -0.37 -5.80
N LEU A 147 -9.29 -0.82 -5.28
CA LEU A 147 -9.15 -2.09 -4.58
C LEU A 147 -8.19 -1.93 -3.40
N ALA A 148 -8.73 -1.95 -2.20
CA ALA A 148 -7.98 -1.89 -0.95
C ALA A 148 -7.80 -3.29 -0.36
N MET A 149 -6.56 -3.75 -0.29
CA MET A 149 -6.22 -5.10 0.20
C MET A 149 -5.38 -5.01 1.48
N ILE A 150 -5.85 -5.66 2.52
CA ILE A 150 -5.04 -5.90 3.72
C ILE A 150 -4.29 -7.21 3.56
N ILE A 151 -2.98 -7.19 3.77
CA ILE A 151 -2.15 -8.40 3.78
C ILE A 151 -1.55 -8.55 5.17
N ALA A 152 -1.99 -9.58 5.88
CA ALA A 152 -1.53 -9.85 7.23
C ALA A 152 -1.45 -11.35 7.50
N PRO A 153 -0.48 -11.82 8.32
CA PRO A 153 -0.49 -13.19 8.80
C PRO A 153 -1.65 -13.39 9.79
N LEU A 154 -2.11 -14.61 9.97
CA LEU A 154 -3.14 -14.92 10.99
C LEU A 154 -2.65 -14.67 12.42
N SER A 155 -1.34 -14.81 12.63
CA SER A 155 -0.72 -14.54 13.92
C SER A 155 0.69 -13.96 13.75
N ARG A 156 1.11 -13.16 14.73
CA ARG A 156 2.46 -12.60 14.82
C ARG A 156 2.95 -12.79 16.27
N ALA A 157 4.13 -13.39 16.44
CA ALA A 157 4.71 -13.65 17.75
C ALA A 157 3.71 -14.30 18.75
N ARG A 158 2.90 -15.25 18.29
CA ARG A 158 1.84 -15.96 19.04
C ARG A 158 0.59 -15.12 19.34
N LEU A 159 0.54 -13.85 18.95
CA LEU A 159 -0.66 -13.02 19.07
C LEU A 159 -1.49 -13.15 17.79
N PRO A 160 -2.82 -13.31 17.88
CA PRO A 160 -3.70 -13.31 16.72
C PRO A 160 -3.71 -11.91 16.10
N ILE A 161 -3.69 -11.85 14.77
CA ILE A 161 -3.91 -10.61 14.01
C ILE A 161 -5.41 -10.45 13.71
N VAL A 162 -6.10 -11.55 13.42
CA VAL A 162 -7.56 -11.55 13.29
C VAL A 162 -8.17 -11.70 14.67
N THR A 163 -8.96 -10.73 15.09
CA THR A 163 -9.55 -10.60 16.44
C THR A 163 -11.04 -10.34 16.36
N ASP A 164 -11.78 -10.54 17.45
CA ASP A 164 -13.22 -10.19 17.49
C ASP A 164 -13.42 -8.68 17.34
N LYS A 165 -12.53 -7.88 17.94
CA LYS A 165 -12.56 -6.41 17.91
C LYS A 165 -11.14 -5.86 18.02
N VAL A 166 -10.79 -4.92 17.17
CA VAL A 166 -9.49 -4.24 17.21
C VAL A 166 -9.40 -3.28 18.41
N GLN A 167 -8.18 -3.11 18.94
CA GLN A 167 -7.91 -2.16 20.04
C GLN A 167 -8.14 -0.71 19.59
N CYS A 168 -7.79 -0.40 18.34
CA CYS A 168 -7.94 0.92 17.76
C CYS A 168 -8.36 0.80 16.31
N ILE A 169 -9.35 1.57 15.87
CA ILE A 169 -9.74 1.63 14.46
C ILE A 169 -8.87 2.68 13.78
N SER A 170 -7.81 2.25 13.09
CA SER A 170 -7.00 3.09 12.23
C SER A 170 -7.66 3.28 10.86
N THR A 171 -8.25 2.22 10.33
CA THR A 171 -8.95 2.21 9.04
C THR A 171 -10.30 1.52 9.21
N PRO A 172 -11.40 2.21 8.88
CA PRO A 172 -12.74 1.63 8.96
C PRO A 172 -12.91 0.47 7.97
N GLY A 173 -13.48 -0.64 8.42
CA GLY A 173 -13.66 -1.84 7.61
C GLY A 173 -14.48 -1.64 6.33
N LYS A 174 -15.37 -0.68 6.30
CA LYS A 174 -16.15 -0.32 5.09
C LYS A 174 -15.32 0.15 3.90
N THR A 175 -14.04 0.47 4.11
CA THR A 175 -13.09 0.88 3.08
C THR A 175 -12.11 -0.22 2.69
N VAL A 176 -12.26 -1.42 3.24
CA VAL A 176 -11.40 -2.57 2.98
C VAL A 176 -12.16 -3.59 2.14
N ASP A 177 -11.63 -3.93 0.98
CA ASP A 177 -12.29 -4.87 0.05
C ASP A 177 -11.86 -6.32 0.31
N VAL A 178 -10.58 -6.55 0.63
CA VAL A 178 -10.03 -7.90 0.72
C VAL A 178 -9.04 -8.00 1.88
N LEU A 179 -9.17 -9.07 2.66
CA LEU A 179 -8.14 -9.52 3.60
C LEU A 179 -7.45 -10.76 3.03
N VAL A 180 -6.13 -10.70 2.89
CA VAL A 180 -5.29 -11.82 2.46
C VAL A 180 -4.46 -12.33 3.63
N THR A 181 -4.59 -13.60 3.91
CA THR A 181 -3.80 -14.31 4.92
C THR A 181 -3.06 -15.49 4.26
N GLN A 182 -2.30 -16.25 5.04
CA GLN A 182 -1.61 -17.45 4.53
C GLN A 182 -2.56 -18.67 4.39
N ARG A 183 -3.84 -18.54 4.70
CA ARG A 183 -4.85 -19.59 4.54
C ARG A 183 -6.09 -19.05 3.89
#